data_bb9feb33a9db8f7cf63e54d3eeb525d7
#
_entry.id   bb9feb33a9db8f7cf63e54d3eeb525d7
#
_cell.length_a   1.000
_cell.length_b   1.000
_cell.length_c   1.000
_cell.angle_alpha   90.00
_cell.angle_beta   90.00
_cell.angle_gamma   90.00
#
_symmetry.space_group_name_H-M   'P 1'
#
loop_
_entity.id
_entity.type
_entity.pdbx_description
1 polymer ?
#
loop_
_entity_poly.entity_id
_entity_poly.type
_entity_poly.pdbx_seq_one_letter_code
_entity_poly.pdbx_strand_id
1 'polypeptide(L)'
;VRRLAGGAQRAAAAAAPPAKRVRTEDTAPGADAAAPGADAEAAYKAALGPLQYDDADDAAQWRLPAAAAPRPHPAFRRRLAQEHVDVSHSLPLNLASSAWCRCHPSRMDALRVAISAPEGTPYAAGVFVFDVRFPPSFPAAPPSVTMLTTGRGTVRFNPNLYECGKVCLSLLGTWEGKGGETWNAETSTLLQVLVSIQALIFVSDPYYNEPGFEAQMGTPVGDHRAAKYAATVREHCVRWAMIDQLRNPAPEFREVVRLHFAHRRDFVLADLDAAIADATRREAAPAPAAPGPPRGVAGGPAPHEPQFWRHHRATLTELRQDLQRLLDAPPAPAPAPAAPAPPAPAAPA
;
A
#
# COMPACT_ATOMS: atom_id res chain seq x y z
N VAL A 1 29.07 -15.23 59.47
CA VAL A 1 29.22 -13.81 59.76
C VAL A 1 29.02 -12.96 58.56
N ARG A 2 28.09 -12.02 58.66
CA ARG A 2 27.76 -10.87 57.80
C ARG A 2 26.84 -11.12 56.59
N ARG A 3 25.66 -10.62 56.82
CA ARG A 3 24.64 -10.16 55.85
C ARG A 3 25.25 -9.22 54.84
N LEU A 4 24.76 -9.31 53.58
CA LEU A 4 24.58 -8.14 52.74
C LEU A 4 23.22 -8.20 52.08
N ALA A 5 22.57 -7.07 52.21
CA ALA A 5 21.19 -6.78 51.89
C ALA A 5 20.97 -6.58 50.39
N GLY A 6 19.70 -6.70 50.01
CA GLY A 6 19.13 -6.58 48.70
C GLY A 6 19.36 -5.26 47.98
N GLY A 7 19.19 -5.33 46.71
CA GLY A 7 19.06 -4.25 45.75
C GLY A 7 18.25 -4.71 44.56
N ALA A 8 16.94 -4.67 44.75
CA ALA A 8 16.03 -4.80 43.59
C ALA A 8 16.13 -3.51 42.77
N GLN A 9 16.87 -3.55 41.68
CA GLN A 9 16.83 -2.49 40.68
C GLN A 9 15.59 -2.65 39.81
N ARG A 10 14.64 -1.75 39.99
CA ARG A 10 13.51 -1.54 39.08
C ARG A 10 14.07 -1.17 37.71
N ALA A 11 13.75 -1.99 36.72
CA ALA A 11 13.89 -1.63 35.30
C ALA A 11 12.98 -0.42 35.02
N ALA A 12 13.58 0.72 34.79
CA ALA A 12 12.90 1.90 34.30
C ALA A 12 12.39 1.60 32.86
N ALA A 13 11.09 1.64 32.69
CA ALA A 13 10.49 1.62 31.37
C ALA A 13 10.99 2.84 30.57
N ALA A 14 11.71 2.60 29.49
CA ALA A 14 12.10 3.64 28.57
C ALA A 14 10.82 4.20 27.92
N ALA A 15 10.52 5.46 28.23
CA ALA A 15 9.43 6.21 27.62
C ALA A 15 9.69 6.33 26.11
N ALA A 16 8.68 6.02 25.31
CA ALA A 16 8.67 6.30 23.88
C ALA A 16 8.91 7.81 23.64
N PRO A 17 9.64 8.17 22.58
CA PRO A 17 9.84 9.58 22.26
C PRO A 17 8.47 10.22 21.94
N PRO A 18 8.27 11.51 22.30
CA PRO A 18 7.00 12.17 22.11
C PRO A 18 6.68 12.26 20.63
N ALA A 19 5.50 11.79 20.25
CA ALA A 19 4.92 12.04 18.94
C ALA A 19 4.97 13.55 18.65
N LYS A 20 5.60 13.95 17.54
CA LYS A 20 5.62 15.34 17.10
C LYS A 20 4.18 15.79 16.91
N ARG A 21 3.76 16.71 17.75
CA ARG A 21 2.47 17.38 17.69
C ARG A 21 2.38 18.08 16.34
N VAL A 22 1.53 17.55 15.47
CA VAL A 22 1.11 18.24 14.25
C VAL A 22 0.38 19.49 14.70
N ARG A 23 0.92 20.65 14.38
CA ARG A 23 0.20 21.91 14.51
C ARG A 23 -0.91 21.89 13.47
N THR A 24 -2.14 21.73 13.93
CA THR A 24 -3.32 22.07 13.15
C THR A 24 -3.43 23.58 13.15
N GLU A 25 -2.91 24.24 12.12
CA GLU A 25 -3.32 25.59 11.78
C GLU A 25 -4.21 25.50 10.55
N ASP A 26 -5.43 26.03 10.72
CA ASP A 26 -6.49 26.15 9.75
C ASP A 26 -6.04 26.62 8.37
N THR A 27 -6.15 25.76 7.38
CA THR A 27 -6.49 26.11 6.01
C THR A 27 -7.28 24.97 5.39
N ALA A 28 -8.58 24.88 5.71
CA ALA A 28 -9.53 24.24 4.80
C ALA A 28 -9.93 25.30 3.73
N PRO A 29 -10.33 24.88 2.51
CA PRO A 29 -11.46 24.00 2.35
C PRO A 29 -11.22 22.88 1.32
N GLY A 30 -11.05 21.71 1.76
CA GLY A 30 -11.40 20.54 0.98
C GLY A 30 -12.78 20.11 1.42
N ALA A 31 -13.70 19.91 0.49
CA ALA A 31 -15.04 19.48 0.74
C ALA A 31 -15.09 18.39 1.81
N ASP A 32 -15.94 18.57 2.81
CA ASP A 32 -16.40 17.53 3.72
C ASP A 32 -16.88 16.30 2.92
N ALA A 33 -15.97 15.39 2.61
CA ALA A 33 -16.33 14.03 2.36
C ALA A 33 -16.79 13.51 3.73
N ALA A 34 -18.08 13.51 3.96
CA ALA A 34 -18.69 12.98 5.18
C ALA A 34 -18.03 11.63 5.47
N ALA A 35 -17.51 11.46 6.69
CA ALA A 35 -16.99 10.18 7.14
C ALA A 35 -18.01 9.10 6.78
N PRO A 36 -17.64 7.98 6.15
CA PRO A 36 -18.58 6.96 5.75
C PRO A 36 -19.42 6.58 6.96
N GLY A 37 -20.74 6.62 6.82
CA GLY A 37 -21.64 6.31 7.93
C GLY A 37 -21.33 4.92 8.48
N ALA A 38 -21.58 4.68 9.75
CA ALA A 38 -21.36 3.38 10.40
C ALA A 38 -21.96 2.21 9.61
N ASP A 39 -23.07 2.45 8.89
CA ASP A 39 -23.73 1.48 8.02
C ASP A 39 -22.90 1.09 6.80
N ALA A 40 -22.19 2.04 6.17
CA ALA A 40 -21.32 1.77 5.03
C ALA A 40 -20.09 0.95 5.44
N GLU A 41 -19.50 1.27 6.59
CA GLU A 41 -18.38 0.50 7.17
C GLU A 41 -18.82 -0.94 7.50
N ALA A 42 -20.01 -1.10 8.11
CA ALA A 42 -20.57 -2.41 8.44
C ALA A 42 -20.85 -3.24 7.17
N ALA A 43 -21.45 -2.63 6.14
CA ALA A 43 -21.71 -3.28 4.86
C ALA A 43 -20.41 -3.70 4.15
N TYR A 44 -19.39 -2.86 4.18
CA TYR A 44 -18.08 -3.16 3.62
C TYR A 44 -17.43 -4.37 4.33
N LYS A 45 -17.43 -4.37 5.66
CA LYS A 45 -16.90 -5.49 6.46
C LYS A 45 -17.69 -6.78 6.25
N ALA A 46 -19.01 -6.70 6.16
CA ALA A 46 -19.84 -7.87 5.91
C ALA A 46 -19.57 -8.50 4.53
N ALA A 47 -19.35 -7.66 3.50
CA ALA A 47 -19.09 -8.12 2.14
C ALA A 47 -17.66 -8.69 1.96
N LEU A 48 -16.66 -8.03 2.53
CA LEU A 48 -15.25 -8.31 2.26
C LEU A 48 -14.54 -9.11 3.37
N GLY A 49 -15.12 -9.19 4.57
CA GLY A 49 -14.58 -9.97 5.68
C GLY A 49 -14.41 -11.45 5.35
N PRO A 50 -15.42 -12.13 4.78
CA PRO A 50 -15.29 -13.52 4.38
C PRO A 50 -14.18 -13.80 3.34
N LEU A 51 -13.77 -12.74 2.61
CA LEU A 51 -12.72 -12.83 1.58
C LEU A 51 -11.34 -12.41 2.09
N GLN A 52 -11.19 -12.13 3.39
CA GLN A 52 -9.97 -11.51 3.89
C GLN A 52 -8.77 -12.44 3.88
N TYR A 53 -8.99 -13.71 4.14
CA TYR A 53 -7.95 -14.73 4.15
C TYR A 53 -8.49 -16.06 3.61
N ASP A 54 -7.82 -16.63 2.59
CA ASP A 54 -8.20 -17.89 1.97
C ASP A 54 -7.01 -18.54 1.24
N ASP A 55 -7.17 -19.79 0.81
CA ASP A 55 -6.28 -20.41 -0.15
C ASP A 55 -6.56 -19.86 -1.57
N ALA A 56 -5.54 -19.83 -2.40
CA ALA A 56 -5.71 -19.51 -3.81
C ALA A 56 -6.27 -20.73 -4.55
N ASP A 57 -7.37 -20.53 -5.28
CA ASP A 57 -7.97 -21.61 -6.12
C ASP A 57 -7.01 -22.09 -7.21
N ASP A 58 -6.26 -21.16 -7.80
CA ASP A 58 -5.23 -21.43 -8.80
C ASP A 58 -3.99 -20.56 -8.54
N ALA A 59 -2.90 -21.23 -8.15
CA ALA A 59 -1.60 -20.59 -7.96
C ALA A 59 -0.59 -20.94 -9.08
N ALA A 60 -1.02 -21.55 -10.18
CA ALA A 60 -0.13 -21.95 -11.27
C ALA A 60 0.58 -20.74 -11.92
N GLN A 61 -0.02 -19.56 -11.85
CA GLN A 61 0.56 -18.31 -12.36
C GLN A 61 1.54 -17.65 -11.40
N TRP A 62 1.64 -18.13 -10.17
CA TRP A 62 2.60 -17.59 -9.21
C TRP A 62 4.00 -18.03 -9.62
N ARG A 63 4.83 -17.07 -10.00
CA ARG A 63 6.23 -17.32 -10.39
C ARG A 63 7.06 -17.67 -9.15
N LEU A 64 6.89 -18.89 -8.68
CA LEU A 64 7.69 -19.42 -7.59
C LEU A 64 8.99 -19.99 -8.16
N PRO A 65 10.16 -19.66 -7.59
CA PRO A 65 11.38 -20.38 -7.95
C PRO A 65 11.15 -21.88 -7.76
N ALA A 66 11.64 -22.68 -8.69
CA ALA A 66 11.74 -24.12 -8.52
C ALA A 66 12.70 -24.39 -7.36
N ALA A 67 12.24 -24.26 -6.13
CA ALA A 67 13.01 -24.64 -4.99
C ALA A 67 12.69 -26.09 -4.70
N ALA A 68 13.68 -26.97 -4.85
CA ALA A 68 13.81 -28.09 -3.95
C ALA A 68 13.89 -27.49 -2.54
N ALA A 69 12.75 -27.24 -1.91
CA ALA A 69 12.72 -26.78 -0.53
C ALA A 69 13.39 -27.88 0.31
N PRO A 70 14.52 -27.59 0.99
CA PRO A 70 14.99 -28.50 2.01
C PRO A 70 13.81 -28.73 2.95
N ARG A 71 13.62 -29.95 3.42
CA ARG A 71 12.50 -30.28 4.34
C ARG A 71 12.55 -29.30 5.50
N PRO A 72 11.56 -28.39 5.64
CA PRO A 72 11.67 -27.31 6.59
C PRO A 72 11.76 -27.86 8.00
N HIS A 73 12.68 -27.33 8.79
CA HIS A 73 12.87 -27.67 10.19
C HIS A 73 11.53 -27.48 10.96
N PRO A 74 11.18 -28.31 11.96
CA PRO A 74 9.93 -28.18 12.72
C PRO A 74 9.68 -26.78 13.30
N ALA A 75 10.74 -26.09 13.75
CA ALA A 75 10.64 -24.72 14.26
C ALA A 75 10.23 -23.71 13.17
N PHE A 76 10.73 -23.86 11.95
CA PHE A 76 10.30 -23.05 10.79
C PHE A 76 8.80 -23.24 10.53
N ARG A 77 8.34 -24.49 10.48
CA ARG A 77 6.92 -24.78 10.23
C ARG A 77 6.02 -24.20 11.32
N ARG A 78 6.41 -24.30 12.59
CA ARG A 78 5.64 -23.75 13.71
C ARG A 78 5.54 -22.24 13.61
N ARG A 79 6.67 -21.56 13.36
CA ARG A 79 6.69 -20.10 13.23
C ARG A 79 5.88 -19.67 12.01
N LEU A 80 5.99 -20.37 10.88
CA LEU A 80 5.23 -20.06 9.69
C LEU A 80 3.73 -20.24 9.93
N ALA A 81 3.31 -21.32 10.59
CA ALA A 81 1.91 -21.51 10.97
C ALA A 81 1.38 -20.38 11.88
N GLN A 82 2.22 -19.87 12.78
CA GLN A 82 1.85 -18.71 13.61
C GLN A 82 1.64 -17.46 12.76
N GLU A 83 2.52 -17.17 11.78
CA GLU A 83 2.33 -16.04 10.84
C GLU A 83 1.00 -16.15 10.08
N HIS A 84 0.62 -17.33 9.62
CA HIS A 84 -0.66 -17.58 8.96
C HIS A 84 -1.85 -17.30 9.89
N VAL A 85 -1.78 -17.75 11.15
CA VAL A 85 -2.80 -17.48 12.16
C VAL A 85 -2.91 -15.99 12.44
N ASP A 86 -1.79 -15.31 12.67
CA ASP A 86 -1.77 -13.89 12.97
C ASP A 86 -2.36 -13.05 11.82
N VAL A 87 -1.96 -13.37 10.59
CA VAL A 87 -2.48 -12.70 9.38
C VAL A 87 -3.98 -12.99 9.21
N SER A 88 -4.42 -14.23 9.37
CA SER A 88 -5.83 -14.61 9.18
C SER A 88 -6.81 -13.91 10.12
N HIS A 89 -6.34 -13.49 11.32
CA HIS A 89 -7.20 -12.87 12.33
C HIS A 89 -7.01 -11.36 12.50
N SER A 90 -5.91 -10.81 11.99
CA SER A 90 -5.49 -9.44 12.36
C SER A 90 -5.26 -8.51 11.18
N LEU A 91 -5.51 -8.94 9.95
CA LEU A 91 -5.44 -8.04 8.80
C LEU A 91 -6.42 -6.87 8.98
N PRO A 92 -5.99 -5.64 8.65
CA PRO A 92 -6.89 -4.50 8.69
C PRO A 92 -8.02 -4.66 7.67
N LEU A 93 -9.25 -4.36 8.10
CA LEU A 93 -10.44 -4.35 7.27
C LEU A 93 -11.34 -3.16 7.65
N ASN A 94 -11.25 -2.11 6.86
CA ASN A 94 -12.07 -0.93 6.99
C ASN A 94 -12.13 -0.17 5.66
N LEU A 95 -13.09 0.75 5.51
CA LEU A 95 -13.24 1.52 4.28
C LEU A 95 -11.98 2.33 3.93
N ALA A 96 -11.30 2.89 4.92
CA ALA A 96 -10.16 3.75 4.67
C ALA A 96 -8.94 2.98 4.12
N SER A 97 -8.71 1.75 4.60
CA SER A 97 -7.60 0.90 4.12
C SER A 97 -7.77 -0.53 4.60
N SER A 98 -7.60 -1.49 3.72
CA SER A 98 -7.80 -2.91 3.99
C SER A 98 -6.69 -3.77 3.41
N ALA A 99 -6.56 -4.99 3.92
CA ALA A 99 -5.65 -5.99 3.35
C ALA A 99 -6.35 -7.35 3.24
N TRP A 100 -6.03 -8.08 2.18
CA TRP A 100 -6.52 -9.43 1.89
C TRP A 100 -5.34 -10.33 1.56
N CYS A 101 -5.38 -11.57 2.00
CA CYS A 101 -4.30 -12.54 1.81
C CYS A 101 -4.81 -13.80 1.12
N ARG A 102 -4.00 -14.36 0.24
CA ARG A 102 -4.17 -15.68 -0.36
C ARG A 102 -2.94 -16.53 -0.10
N CYS A 103 -3.18 -17.77 0.33
CA CYS A 103 -2.11 -18.73 0.54
C CYS A 103 -1.94 -19.60 -0.69
N HIS A 104 -0.71 -19.97 -0.99
CA HIS A 104 -0.46 -20.95 -2.04
C HIS A 104 -0.89 -22.36 -1.54
N PRO A 105 -1.76 -23.10 -2.25
CA PRO A 105 -2.40 -24.33 -1.74
C PRO A 105 -1.44 -25.46 -1.38
N SER A 106 -0.25 -25.47 -1.94
CA SER A 106 0.77 -26.49 -1.67
C SER A 106 2.07 -25.95 -1.06
N ARG A 107 2.16 -24.63 -0.80
CA ARG A 107 3.38 -23.96 -0.31
C ARG A 107 3.05 -22.92 0.75
N MET A 108 3.09 -23.30 2.02
CA MET A 108 2.88 -22.39 3.14
C MET A 108 3.89 -21.20 3.19
N ASP A 109 5.03 -21.32 2.52
CA ASP A 109 6.05 -20.28 2.45
C ASP A 109 5.78 -19.21 1.39
N ALA A 110 4.64 -19.30 0.68
CA ALA A 110 4.26 -18.38 -0.37
C ALA A 110 2.84 -17.83 -0.16
N LEU A 111 2.74 -16.53 -0.06
CA LEU A 111 1.48 -15.79 0.07
C LEU A 111 1.41 -14.71 -1.00
N ARG A 112 0.20 -14.31 -1.36
CA ARG A 112 -0.07 -13.10 -2.14
C ARG A 112 -1.00 -12.21 -1.33
N VAL A 113 -0.72 -10.92 -1.29
CA VAL A 113 -1.46 -9.95 -0.49
C VAL A 113 -1.93 -8.82 -1.38
N ALA A 114 -3.20 -8.46 -1.28
CA ALA A 114 -3.74 -7.24 -1.84
C ALA A 114 -3.94 -6.22 -0.71
N ILE A 115 -3.50 -4.98 -0.91
CA ILE A 115 -3.64 -3.89 0.05
C ILE A 115 -4.36 -2.74 -0.65
N SER A 116 -5.48 -2.26 -0.08
CA SER A 116 -6.06 -0.99 -0.49
C SER A 116 -5.37 0.15 0.25
N ALA A 117 -4.94 1.15 -0.50
CA ALA A 117 -4.19 2.26 0.08
C ALA A 117 -5.09 3.24 0.85
N PRO A 118 -4.55 3.91 1.92
CA PRO A 118 -5.33 4.74 2.82
C PRO A 118 -5.91 5.98 2.15
N GLU A 119 -7.05 6.43 2.67
CA GLU A 119 -7.64 7.73 2.35
C GLU A 119 -6.69 8.89 2.68
N GLY A 120 -6.89 10.05 2.06
CA GLY A 120 -6.05 11.22 2.27
C GLY A 120 -4.65 11.14 1.64
N THR A 121 -4.40 10.13 0.82
CA THR A 121 -3.13 9.94 0.11
C THR A 121 -3.33 9.96 -1.42
N PRO A 122 -2.29 10.18 -2.22
CA PRO A 122 -2.41 10.07 -3.67
C PRO A 122 -2.67 8.64 -4.16
N TYR A 123 -2.65 7.66 -3.26
CA TYR A 123 -2.93 6.24 -3.51
C TYR A 123 -4.36 5.83 -3.14
N ALA A 124 -5.15 6.71 -2.53
CA ALA A 124 -6.43 6.42 -1.88
C ALA A 124 -7.30 5.44 -2.68
N ALA A 125 -7.78 4.40 -2.00
CA ALA A 125 -8.59 3.31 -2.53
C ALA A 125 -7.95 2.47 -3.67
N GLY A 126 -6.74 2.76 -4.13
CA GLY A 126 -6.02 1.92 -5.09
C GLY A 126 -5.67 0.56 -4.47
N VAL A 127 -5.82 -0.52 -5.24
CA VAL A 127 -5.49 -1.89 -4.80
C VAL A 127 -4.11 -2.28 -5.35
N PHE A 128 -3.18 -2.54 -4.43
CA PHE A 128 -1.81 -2.94 -4.74
C PHE A 128 -1.59 -4.39 -4.35
N VAL A 129 -1.04 -5.18 -5.24
CA VAL A 129 -0.80 -6.62 -5.05
C VAL A 129 0.68 -6.88 -4.80
N PHE A 130 0.96 -7.75 -3.82
CA PHE A 130 2.32 -8.11 -3.42
C PHE A 130 2.46 -9.63 -3.31
N ASP A 131 3.56 -10.17 -3.81
CA ASP A 131 4.02 -11.52 -3.48
C ASP A 131 4.86 -11.47 -2.20
N VAL A 132 4.58 -12.37 -1.28
CA VAL A 132 5.30 -12.56 -0.01
C VAL A 132 5.89 -13.96 0.01
N ARG A 133 7.17 -14.08 0.40
CA ARG A 133 7.86 -15.37 0.52
C ARG A 133 8.70 -15.43 1.76
N PHE A 134 8.58 -16.53 2.45
CA PHE A 134 9.41 -16.84 3.61
C PHE A 134 10.64 -17.64 3.17
N PRO A 135 11.86 -17.10 3.34
CA PRO A 135 13.09 -17.81 2.98
C PRO A 135 13.30 -19.03 3.92
N PRO A 136 14.07 -20.02 3.52
CA PRO A 136 14.40 -21.18 4.38
C PRO A 136 15.06 -20.78 5.71
N SER A 137 15.71 -19.62 5.76
CA SER A 137 16.32 -19.04 6.98
C SER A 137 15.33 -18.28 7.87
N PHE A 138 14.05 -18.18 7.49
CA PHE A 138 13.04 -17.54 8.34
C PHE A 138 12.89 -18.28 9.68
N PRO A 139 12.76 -17.60 10.84
CA PRO A 139 12.66 -16.17 11.03
C PRO A 139 14.00 -15.43 11.21
N ALA A 140 15.15 -16.10 11.08
CA ALA A 140 16.44 -15.43 11.18
C ALA A 140 16.62 -14.33 10.10
N ALA A 141 16.03 -14.55 8.90
CA ALA A 141 15.90 -13.53 7.88
C ALA A 141 14.42 -13.15 7.70
N PRO A 142 14.11 -11.88 7.33
CA PRO A 142 12.75 -11.44 7.07
C PRO A 142 12.13 -12.14 5.86
N PRO A 143 10.79 -12.08 5.68
CA PRO A 143 10.17 -12.43 4.42
C PRO A 143 10.64 -11.52 3.30
N SER A 144 10.64 -11.99 2.06
CA SER A 144 10.78 -11.15 0.88
C SER A 144 9.41 -10.68 0.43
N VAL A 145 9.29 -9.39 0.07
CA VAL A 145 8.07 -8.79 -0.46
C VAL A 145 8.37 -8.18 -1.81
N THR A 146 7.56 -8.51 -2.80
CA THR A 146 7.68 -7.98 -4.17
C THR A 146 6.34 -7.41 -4.60
N MET A 147 6.29 -6.14 -4.97
CA MET A 147 5.09 -5.51 -5.53
C MET A 147 4.85 -6.00 -6.96
N LEU A 148 3.63 -6.43 -7.26
CA LEU A 148 3.22 -6.86 -8.59
C LEU A 148 2.53 -5.72 -9.38
N THR A 149 1.87 -4.80 -8.70
CA THR A 149 1.23 -3.63 -9.31
C THR A 149 2.30 -2.60 -9.67
N THR A 150 3.03 -2.84 -10.74
CA THR A 150 4.20 -2.05 -11.17
C THR A 150 3.96 -1.25 -12.45
N GLY A 151 2.70 -1.20 -12.95
CA GLY A 151 2.45 -0.64 -14.27
C GLY A 151 3.23 -1.40 -15.36
N ARG A 152 3.30 -2.72 -15.26
CA ARG A 152 4.07 -3.61 -16.16
C ARG A 152 5.57 -3.30 -16.16
N GLY A 153 6.11 -2.94 -15.01
CA GLY A 153 7.53 -2.63 -14.86
C GLY A 153 7.92 -1.20 -15.29
N THR A 154 6.96 -0.27 -15.36
CA THR A 154 7.22 1.10 -15.83
C THR A 154 6.98 2.18 -14.79
N VAL A 155 6.35 1.84 -13.64
CA VAL A 155 5.92 2.82 -12.65
C VAL A 155 6.62 2.62 -11.31
N ARG A 156 7.35 3.65 -10.88
CA ARG A 156 7.82 3.80 -9.50
C ARG A 156 6.78 4.59 -8.72
N PHE A 157 5.96 3.92 -7.91
CA PHE A 157 4.87 4.56 -7.17
C PHE A 157 5.34 5.40 -5.98
N ASN A 158 6.50 5.07 -5.43
CA ASN A 158 7.05 5.70 -4.23
C ASN A 158 8.58 5.56 -4.27
N PRO A 159 9.35 6.43 -3.62
CA PRO A 159 10.77 6.17 -3.41
C PRO A 159 11.07 4.77 -2.86
N ASN A 160 10.13 4.20 -2.07
CA ASN A 160 10.21 2.86 -1.50
C ASN A 160 9.54 1.76 -2.36
N LEU A 161 8.83 2.09 -3.45
CA LEU A 161 8.17 1.14 -4.36
C LEU A 161 8.67 1.30 -5.79
N TYR A 162 9.61 0.44 -6.17
CA TYR A 162 10.27 0.52 -7.47
C TYR A 162 9.46 -0.15 -8.58
N GLU A 163 9.69 0.28 -9.81
CA GLU A 163 9.09 -0.29 -11.02
C GLU A 163 9.43 -1.77 -11.23
N CYS A 164 10.56 -2.24 -10.71
CA CYS A 164 10.92 -3.66 -10.74
C CYS A 164 10.21 -4.49 -9.66
N GLY A 165 9.35 -3.88 -8.85
CA GLY A 165 8.63 -4.53 -7.75
C GLY A 165 9.39 -4.56 -6.41
N LYS A 166 10.61 -4.03 -6.34
CA LYS A 166 11.35 -3.97 -5.07
C LYS A 166 10.61 -3.08 -4.07
N VAL A 167 10.44 -3.59 -2.85
CA VAL A 167 9.88 -2.87 -1.70
C VAL A 167 11.02 -2.56 -0.71
N CYS A 168 11.18 -1.30 -0.37
CA CYS A 168 12.18 -0.81 0.58
C CYS A 168 11.53 -0.53 1.93
N LEU A 169 11.86 -1.34 2.92
CA LEU A 169 11.48 -1.18 4.32
C LEU A 169 12.61 -1.65 5.23
N SER A 170 12.81 -0.96 6.36
CA SER A 170 13.78 -1.37 7.38
C SER A 170 13.48 -2.76 7.91
N LEU A 171 12.20 -3.11 8.14
CA LEU A 171 11.76 -4.45 8.54
C LEU A 171 12.12 -5.55 7.52
N LEU A 172 12.28 -5.22 6.24
CA LEU A 172 12.68 -6.18 5.20
C LEU A 172 14.20 -6.22 5.00
N GLY A 173 14.97 -5.37 5.72
CA GLY A 173 16.40 -5.21 5.50
C GLY A 173 16.75 -4.63 4.12
N THR A 174 15.80 -4.01 3.45
CA THR A 174 15.95 -3.42 2.10
C THR A 174 16.09 -1.90 2.14
N TRP A 175 16.09 -1.32 3.33
CA TRP A 175 16.27 0.09 3.62
C TRP A 175 17.08 0.28 4.89
N GLU A 176 17.86 1.37 4.99
CA GLU A 176 18.60 1.67 6.21
C GLU A 176 17.63 2.00 7.35
N GLY A 177 17.70 1.22 8.43
CA GLY A 177 16.91 1.42 9.66
C GLY A 177 17.80 1.79 10.82
N LYS A 178 17.27 2.57 11.75
CA LYS A 178 17.93 2.88 13.03
C LYS A 178 17.37 1.98 14.11
N GLY A 179 18.21 1.54 15.03
CA GLY A 179 17.96 0.62 16.15
C GLY A 179 16.49 0.29 16.46
N GLY A 180 16.10 -0.95 16.33
CA GLY A 180 14.73 -1.45 16.57
C GLY A 180 13.77 -1.40 15.36
N GLU A 181 14.12 -0.73 14.26
CA GLU A 181 13.31 -0.68 13.05
C GLU A 181 13.58 -1.86 12.11
N THR A 182 14.69 -2.57 12.30
CA THR A 182 15.07 -3.72 11.49
C THR A 182 14.41 -5.01 11.96
N TRP A 183 14.41 -6.02 11.13
CA TRP A 183 13.83 -7.33 11.44
C TRP A 183 14.45 -7.95 12.69
N ASN A 184 13.61 -8.32 13.63
CA ASN A 184 13.96 -9.10 14.81
C ASN A 184 13.27 -10.48 14.69
N ALA A 185 14.07 -11.56 14.72
CA ALA A 185 13.58 -12.93 14.53
C ALA A 185 12.55 -13.38 15.59
N GLU A 186 12.55 -12.79 16.78
CA GLU A 186 11.67 -13.16 17.88
C GLU A 186 10.36 -12.38 17.89
N THR A 187 10.41 -11.09 17.52
CA THR A 187 9.30 -10.15 17.73
C THR A 187 8.68 -9.61 16.46
N SER A 188 9.41 -9.60 15.33
CA SER A 188 8.87 -9.06 14.07
C SER A 188 7.97 -10.09 13.38
N THR A 189 6.86 -9.63 12.76
CA THR A 189 5.87 -10.47 12.09
C THR A 189 5.58 -9.98 10.68
N LEU A 190 5.02 -10.83 9.82
CA LEU A 190 4.51 -10.42 8.52
C LEU A 190 3.43 -9.34 8.64
N LEU A 191 2.54 -9.45 9.64
CA LEU A 191 1.52 -8.44 9.86
C LEU A 191 2.12 -7.05 10.05
N GLN A 192 3.21 -6.93 10.82
CA GLN A 192 3.93 -5.66 10.98
C GLN A 192 4.49 -5.13 9.66
N VAL A 193 4.99 -6.00 8.79
CA VAL A 193 5.46 -5.60 7.45
C VAL A 193 4.31 -5.04 6.62
N LEU A 194 3.14 -5.71 6.58
CA LEU A 194 1.98 -5.27 5.81
C LEU A 194 1.43 -3.92 6.32
N VAL A 195 1.30 -3.78 7.64
CA VAL A 195 0.87 -2.51 8.26
C VAL A 195 1.90 -1.40 8.02
N SER A 196 3.20 -1.72 8.02
CA SER A 196 4.24 -0.74 7.68
C SER A 196 4.16 -0.26 6.23
N ILE A 197 3.79 -1.11 5.29
CA ILE A 197 3.51 -0.69 3.90
C ILE A 197 2.37 0.32 3.88
N GLN A 198 1.26 0.05 4.58
CA GLN A 198 0.12 0.96 4.66
C GLN A 198 0.46 2.30 5.32
N ALA A 199 1.24 2.29 6.41
CA ALA A 199 1.45 3.46 7.24
C ALA A 199 2.68 4.31 6.84
N LEU A 200 3.71 3.72 6.26
CA LEU A 200 4.99 4.38 5.99
C LEU A 200 5.25 4.61 4.50
N ILE A 201 4.61 3.84 3.62
CA ILE A 201 4.80 3.97 2.17
C ILE A 201 3.62 4.69 1.52
N PHE A 202 2.38 4.31 1.85
CA PHE A 202 1.20 4.97 1.33
C PHE A 202 0.85 6.22 2.14
N VAL A 203 1.71 7.23 2.07
CA VAL A 203 1.59 8.51 2.80
C VAL A 203 1.02 9.63 1.93
N SER A 204 0.58 10.73 2.55
CA SER A 204 0.06 11.92 1.85
C SER A 204 1.10 12.58 0.94
N ASP A 205 2.35 12.63 1.40
CA ASP A 205 3.43 13.33 0.74
C ASP A 205 4.62 12.42 0.42
N PRO A 206 4.43 11.45 -0.53
CA PRO A 206 5.44 10.44 -0.82
C PRO A 206 6.77 10.98 -1.36
N TYR A 207 6.80 12.22 -1.84
CA TYR A 207 8.03 12.91 -2.25
C TYR A 207 9.08 12.90 -1.14
N TYR A 208 8.65 13.07 0.11
CA TYR A 208 9.55 13.16 1.26
C TYR A 208 10.01 11.79 1.79
N ASN A 209 9.58 10.70 1.18
CA ASN A 209 10.16 9.38 1.45
C ASN A 209 11.56 9.19 0.80
N GLU A 210 11.96 10.08 -0.14
CA GLU A 210 13.32 10.09 -0.67
C GLU A 210 14.27 10.72 0.38
N PRO A 211 15.37 10.02 0.77
CA PRO A 211 16.31 10.52 1.74
C PRO A 211 16.87 11.91 1.39
N GLY A 212 16.87 12.81 2.37
CA GLY A 212 17.35 14.17 2.22
C GLY A 212 16.32 15.17 1.66
N PHE A 213 15.15 14.70 1.19
CA PHE A 213 14.09 15.59 0.72
C PHE A 213 13.23 16.14 1.86
N GLU A 214 13.21 15.49 3.00
CA GLU A 214 12.52 15.94 4.21
C GLU A 214 12.99 17.32 4.69
N ALA A 215 14.22 17.70 4.39
CA ALA A 215 14.76 19.04 4.68
C ALA A 215 14.07 20.17 3.88
N GLN A 216 13.35 19.82 2.81
CA GLN A 216 12.62 20.79 1.98
C GLN A 216 11.15 20.93 2.42
N MET A 217 10.67 20.13 3.37
CA MET A 217 9.30 20.17 3.85
C MET A 217 8.96 21.56 4.43
N GLY A 218 7.80 22.11 4.04
CA GLY A 218 7.36 23.44 4.45
C GLY A 218 8.07 24.58 3.73
N THR A 219 8.90 24.31 2.72
CA THR A 219 9.42 25.34 1.83
C THR A 219 8.56 25.44 0.57
N PRO A 220 8.35 26.65 -0.01
CA PRO A 220 7.54 26.80 -1.21
C PRO A 220 7.99 25.91 -2.39
N VAL A 221 9.30 25.69 -2.53
CA VAL A 221 9.86 24.83 -3.57
C VAL A 221 9.64 23.35 -3.26
N GLY A 222 9.85 22.93 -2.01
CA GLY A 222 9.62 21.57 -1.56
C GLY A 222 8.15 21.17 -1.69
N ASP A 223 7.24 22.01 -1.21
CA ASP A 223 5.79 21.79 -1.25
C ASP A 223 5.27 21.74 -2.70
N HIS A 224 5.81 22.58 -3.60
CA HIS A 224 5.50 22.52 -5.03
C HIS A 224 5.94 21.18 -5.65
N ARG A 225 7.16 20.74 -5.36
CA ARG A 225 7.69 19.45 -5.84
C ARG A 225 6.89 18.26 -5.29
N ALA A 226 6.55 18.30 -4.01
CA ALA A 226 5.73 17.28 -3.36
C ALA A 226 4.34 17.20 -4.01
N ALA A 227 3.69 18.33 -4.26
CA ALA A 227 2.41 18.40 -4.94
C ALA A 227 2.45 17.81 -6.37
N LYS A 228 3.48 18.14 -7.15
CA LYS A 228 3.67 17.56 -8.49
C LYS A 228 3.91 16.04 -8.44
N TYR A 229 4.74 15.59 -7.51
CA TYR A 229 5.00 14.18 -7.32
C TYR A 229 3.72 13.42 -6.94
N ALA A 230 2.96 13.92 -5.97
CA ALA A 230 1.69 13.35 -5.57
C ALA A 230 0.67 13.33 -6.71
N ALA A 231 0.60 14.38 -7.53
CA ALA A 231 -0.23 14.44 -8.72
C ALA A 231 0.11 13.32 -9.72
N THR A 232 1.39 13.14 -10.04
CA THR A 232 1.86 12.06 -10.93
C THR A 232 1.56 10.67 -10.35
N VAL A 233 1.79 10.48 -9.06
CA VAL A 233 1.47 9.22 -8.37
C VAL A 233 -0.03 8.91 -8.44
N ARG A 234 -0.89 9.93 -8.28
CA ARG A 234 -2.35 9.76 -8.39
C ARG A 234 -2.77 9.29 -9.78
N GLU A 235 -2.23 9.86 -10.85
CA GLU A 235 -2.50 9.37 -12.22
C GLU A 235 -2.12 7.89 -12.38
N HIS A 236 -0.95 7.52 -11.89
CA HIS A 236 -0.49 6.14 -11.92
C HIS A 236 -1.37 5.22 -11.08
N CYS A 237 -1.79 5.67 -9.88
CA CYS A 237 -2.69 4.92 -9.02
C CYS A 237 -4.03 4.64 -9.72
N VAL A 238 -4.67 5.67 -10.28
CA VAL A 238 -5.95 5.50 -11.00
C VAL A 238 -5.79 4.53 -12.18
N ARG A 239 -4.73 4.69 -12.96
CA ARG A 239 -4.48 3.84 -14.14
C ARG A 239 -4.21 2.38 -13.77
N TRP A 240 -3.35 2.12 -12.80
CA TRP A 240 -2.79 0.79 -12.55
C TRP A 240 -3.33 0.09 -11.31
N ALA A 241 -3.64 0.85 -10.26
CA ALA A 241 -4.17 0.28 -9.02
C ALA A 241 -5.71 0.35 -8.93
N MET A 242 -6.39 0.98 -9.89
CA MET A 242 -7.85 0.98 -9.99
C MET A 242 -8.30 0.41 -11.35
N ILE A 243 -8.08 1.12 -12.45
CA ILE A 243 -8.58 0.74 -13.79
C ILE A 243 -8.01 -0.61 -14.24
N ASP A 244 -6.69 -0.81 -14.14
CA ASP A 244 -6.08 -2.08 -14.55
C ASP A 244 -6.51 -3.22 -13.63
N GLN A 245 -6.66 -2.98 -12.31
CA GLN A 245 -7.19 -3.98 -11.37
C GLN A 245 -8.64 -4.36 -11.68
N LEU A 246 -9.48 -3.43 -12.10
CA LEU A 246 -10.87 -3.73 -12.52
C LEU A 246 -10.92 -4.51 -13.86
N ARG A 247 -10.02 -4.23 -14.78
CA ARG A 247 -9.95 -4.90 -16.11
C ARG A 247 -9.26 -6.25 -16.05
N ASN A 248 -8.17 -6.33 -15.32
CA ASN A 248 -7.25 -7.46 -15.28
C ASN A 248 -6.87 -7.81 -13.83
N PRO A 249 -7.84 -8.08 -12.95
CA PRO A 249 -7.53 -8.44 -11.57
C PRO A 249 -6.72 -9.73 -11.51
N ALA A 250 -5.84 -9.84 -10.52
CA ALA A 250 -5.29 -11.15 -10.17
C ALA A 250 -6.45 -12.11 -9.88
N PRO A 251 -6.47 -13.32 -10.46
CA PRO A 251 -7.62 -14.22 -10.38
C PRO A 251 -8.15 -14.43 -8.97
N GLU A 252 -7.25 -14.61 -8.01
CA GLU A 252 -7.52 -14.84 -6.59
C GLU A 252 -8.10 -13.62 -5.86
N PHE A 253 -7.98 -12.42 -6.42
CA PHE A 253 -8.54 -11.18 -5.85
C PHE A 253 -9.67 -10.56 -6.68
N ARG A 254 -10.14 -11.26 -7.72
CA ARG A 254 -11.18 -10.71 -8.61
C ARG A 254 -12.41 -10.24 -7.85
N GLU A 255 -12.92 -11.07 -6.95
CA GLU A 255 -14.11 -10.73 -6.17
C GLU A 255 -13.81 -9.64 -5.12
N VAL A 256 -12.65 -9.66 -4.51
CA VAL A 256 -12.19 -8.60 -3.61
C VAL A 256 -12.17 -7.25 -4.34
N VAL A 257 -11.54 -7.18 -5.51
CA VAL A 257 -11.45 -5.96 -6.32
C VAL A 257 -12.84 -5.47 -6.72
N ARG A 258 -13.70 -6.37 -7.20
CA ARG A 258 -15.07 -6.04 -7.60
C ARG A 258 -15.87 -5.43 -6.44
N LEU A 259 -15.87 -6.07 -5.28
CA LEU A 259 -16.64 -5.62 -4.11
C LEU A 259 -16.01 -4.35 -3.51
N HIS A 260 -14.68 -4.29 -3.42
CA HIS A 260 -13.99 -3.10 -2.92
C HIS A 260 -14.42 -1.87 -3.72
N PHE A 261 -14.29 -1.88 -5.04
CA PHE A 261 -14.65 -0.72 -5.85
C PHE A 261 -16.16 -0.48 -5.91
N ALA A 262 -17.01 -1.51 -5.78
CA ALA A 262 -18.46 -1.30 -5.65
C ALA A 262 -18.81 -0.49 -4.39
N HIS A 263 -18.23 -0.82 -3.25
CA HIS A 263 -18.42 -0.09 -1.99
C HIS A 263 -17.71 1.27 -1.95
N ARG A 264 -16.64 1.45 -2.73
CA ARG A 264 -15.83 2.68 -2.74
C ARG A 264 -16.14 3.60 -3.91
N ARG A 265 -17.11 3.24 -4.75
CA ARG A 265 -17.45 3.96 -5.99
C ARG A 265 -17.58 5.47 -5.80
N ASP A 266 -18.47 5.87 -4.93
CA ASP A 266 -18.80 7.29 -4.74
C ASP A 266 -17.64 8.07 -4.12
N PHE A 267 -16.92 7.47 -3.18
CA PHE A 267 -15.69 8.04 -2.62
C PHE A 267 -14.63 8.27 -3.71
N VAL A 268 -14.33 7.26 -4.52
CA VAL A 268 -13.28 7.35 -5.54
C VAL A 268 -13.60 8.41 -6.57
N LEU A 269 -14.86 8.49 -7.02
CA LEU A 269 -15.29 9.51 -7.98
C LEU A 269 -15.21 10.91 -7.37
N ALA A 270 -15.64 11.09 -6.12
CA ALA A 270 -15.58 12.37 -5.41
C ALA A 270 -14.11 12.80 -5.13
N ASP A 271 -13.22 11.88 -4.75
CA ASP A 271 -11.80 12.15 -4.54
C ASP A 271 -11.12 12.60 -5.84
N LEU A 272 -11.47 11.98 -6.97
CA LEU A 272 -10.98 12.40 -8.29
C LEU A 272 -11.55 13.76 -8.73
N ASP A 273 -12.81 14.05 -8.47
CA ASP A 273 -13.40 15.36 -8.73
C ASP A 273 -12.71 16.46 -7.91
N ALA A 274 -12.39 16.18 -6.64
CA ALA A 274 -11.63 17.10 -5.79
C ALA A 274 -10.20 17.33 -6.33
N ALA A 275 -9.53 16.27 -6.80
CA ALA A 275 -8.19 16.36 -7.40
C ALA A 275 -8.20 17.16 -8.72
N ILE A 276 -9.20 16.99 -9.57
CA ILE A 276 -9.41 17.76 -10.80
C ILE A 276 -9.65 19.23 -10.47
N ALA A 277 -10.45 19.54 -9.46
CA ALA A 277 -10.69 20.91 -9.00
C ALA A 277 -9.42 21.54 -8.43
N ASP A 278 -8.59 20.79 -7.68
CA ASP A 278 -7.29 21.26 -7.20
C ASP A 278 -6.33 21.59 -8.36
N ALA A 279 -6.22 20.70 -9.35
CA ALA A 279 -5.42 20.94 -10.54
C ALA A 279 -5.88 22.20 -11.30
N THR A 280 -7.20 22.43 -11.37
CA THR A 280 -7.77 23.65 -11.99
C THR A 280 -7.36 24.92 -11.24
N ARG A 281 -7.42 24.89 -9.88
CA ARG A 281 -6.97 26.04 -9.07
C ARG A 281 -5.48 26.32 -9.26
N ARG A 282 -4.65 25.27 -9.31
CA ARG A 282 -3.19 25.40 -9.51
C ARG A 282 -2.82 25.85 -10.92
N GLU A 283 -3.58 25.44 -11.94
CA GLU A 283 -3.42 25.94 -13.32
C GLU A 283 -3.71 27.45 -13.40
N ALA A 284 -4.75 27.92 -12.72
CA ALA A 284 -5.20 29.30 -12.73
C ALA A 284 -4.42 30.21 -11.76
N ALA A 285 -3.60 29.62 -10.85
CA ALA A 285 -2.87 30.41 -9.86
C ALA A 285 -1.93 31.40 -10.54
N PRO A 286 -1.86 32.67 -10.08
CA PRO A 286 -0.93 33.62 -10.63
C PRO A 286 0.52 33.19 -10.37
N ALA A 287 1.43 33.58 -11.28
CA ALA A 287 2.85 33.38 -11.02
C ALA A 287 3.23 34.10 -9.70
N PRO A 288 4.01 33.42 -8.82
CA PRO A 288 4.45 34.06 -7.60
C PRO A 288 5.18 35.35 -7.94
N ALA A 289 4.89 36.42 -7.20
CA ALA A 289 5.56 37.73 -7.39
C ALA A 289 7.08 37.52 -7.34
N ALA A 290 7.80 38.16 -8.26
CA ALA A 290 9.27 38.12 -8.30
C ALA A 290 9.83 38.43 -6.90
N PRO A 291 10.79 37.65 -6.39
CA PRO A 291 11.34 37.90 -5.06
C PRO A 291 12.00 39.26 -5.03
N GLY A 292 11.69 40.01 -3.99
CA GLY A 292 12.55 41.12 -3.59
C GLY A 292 13.98 40.63 -3.33
N PRO A 293 14.98 41.52 -3.26
CA PRO A 293 16.39 41.14 -3.12
C PRO A 293 16.58 40.16 -1.93
N PRO A 294 17.43 39.14 -2.07
CA PRO A 294 17.51 38.03 -1.14
C PRO A 294 17.93 38.49 0.26
N ARG A 295 17.04 38.31 1.22
CA ARG A 295 17.40 38.28 2.64
C ARG A 295 17.51 36.83 3.03
N GLY A 296 18.71 36.28 2.97
CA GLY A 296 19.25 35.18 3.80
C GLY A 296 18.43 33.91 4.09
N VAL A 297 17.38 33.58 3.32
CA VAL A 297 16.62 32.35 3.50
C VAL A 297 16.71 31.53 2.21
N ALA A 298 17.22 30.32 2.33
CA ALA A 298 17.29 29.36 1.24
C ALA A 298 15.86 28.93 0.83
N GLY A 299 15.31 29.55 -0.20
CA GLY A 299 14.01 29.20 -0.76
C GLY A 299 13.52 30.31 -1.67
N GLY A 300 13.85 30.25 -2.96
CA GLY A 300 13.22 31.07 -3.99
C GLY A 300 11.71 30.77 -4.08
N PRO A 301 10.93 31.60 -4.83
CA PRO A 301 9.52 31.33 -5.07
C PRO A 301 9.34 29.98 -5.74
N ALA A 302 8.20 29.32 -5.45
CA ALA A 302 7.84 28.07 -6.10
C ALA A 302 7.78 28.29 -7.64
N PRO A 303 8.23 27.33 -8.44
CA PRO A 303 8.10 27.42 -9.90
C PRO A 303 6.63 27.51 -10.30
N HIS A 304 6.31 28.41 -11.23
CA HIS A 304 4.98 28.49 -11.81
C HIS A 304 4.91 27.59 -13.06
N GLU A 305 4.16 26.50 -12.97
CA GLU A 305 4.09 25.50 -14.04
C GLU A 305 2.63 25.20 -14.44
N PRO A 306 1.88 26.17 -15.00
CA PRO A 306 0.46 25.97 -15.34
C PRO A 306 0.27 24.88 -16.40
N GLN A 307 1.26 24.65 -17.27
CA GLN A 307 1.19 23.60 -18.29
C GLN A 307 1.17 22.20 -17.69
N PHE A 308 1.92 21.96 -16.61
CA PHE A 308 1.88 20.70 -15.88
C PHE A 308 0.47 20.45 -15.32
N TRP A 309 -0.11 21.45 -14.62
CA TRP A 309 -1.42 21.30 -14.01
C TRP A 309 -2.55 21.17 -15.02
N ARG A 310 -2.45 21.83 -16.17
CA ARG A 310 -3.37 21.67 -17.30
C ARG A 310 -3.34 20.24 -17.84
N HIS A 311 -2.15 19.69 -18.06
CA HIS A 311 -1.97 18.31 -18.52
C HIS A 311 -2.51 17.32 -17.50
N HIS A 312 -2.14 17.48 -16.22
CA HIS A 312 -2.60 16.67 -15.11
C HIS A 312 -4.13 16.65 -15.01
N ARG A 313 -4.77 17.83 -15.05
CA ARG A 313 -6.23 17.96 -15.05
C ARG A 313 -6.87 17.20 -16.21
N ALA A 314 -6.36 17.36 -17.41
CA ALA A 314 -6.87 16.67 -18.60
C ALA A 314 -6.75 15.15 -18.44
N THR A 315 -5.58 14.65 -18.04
CA THR A 315 -5.32 13.22 -17.78
C THR A 315 -6.26 12.66 -16.72
N LEU A 316 -6.41 13.34 -15.59
CA LEU A 316 -7.33 12.87 -14.53
C LEU A 316 -8.79 12.86 -14.99
N THR A 317 -9.20 13.84 -15.81
CA THR A 317 -10.57 13.86 -16.35
C THR A 317 -10.85 12.65 -17.24
N GLU A 318 -9.92 12.29 -18.12
CA GLU A 318 -10.02 11.09 -18.95
C GLU A 318 -10.04 9.80 -18.11
N LEU A 319 -9.12 9.68 -17.16
CA LEU A 319 -9.04 8.51 -16.27
C LEU A 319 -10.29 8.37 -15.40
N ARG A 320 -10.83 9.47 -14.88
CA ARG A 320 -12.07 9.46 -14.13
C ARG A 320 -13.27 8.96 -14.95
N GLN A 321 -13.38 9.42 -16.20
CA GLN A 321 -14.43 8.96 -17.11
C GLN A 321 -14.29 7.47 -17.44
N ASP A 322 -13.07 7.01 -17.67
CA ASP A 322 -12.78 5.60 -17.94
C ASP A 322 -13.11 4.72 -16.73
N LEU A 323 -12.69 5.16 -15.53
CA LEU A 323 -13.00 4.49 -14.27
C LEU A 323 -14.51 4.44 -14.02
N GLN A 324 -15.22 5.55 -14.20
CA GLN A 324 -16.67 5.59 -14.03
C GLN A 324 -17.37 4.59 -14.93
N ARG A 325 -16.97 4.50 -16.20
CA ARG A 325 -17.54 3.48 -17.14
C ARG A 325 -17.36 2.06 -16.64
N LEU A 326 -16.21 1.75 -16.03
CA LEU A 326 -15.94 0.43 -15.46
C LEU A 326 -16.78 0.16 -14.20
N LEU A 327 -16.95 1.18 -13.36
CA LEU A 327 -17.75 1.07 -12.14
C LEU A 327 -19.26 0.98 -12.40
N ASP A 328 -19.73 1.56 -13.52
CA ASP A 328 -21.13 1.51 -13.96
C ASP A 328 -21.44 0.28 -14.82
N ALA A 329 -20.41 -0.44 -15.29
CA ALA A 329 -20.61 -1.65 -16.08
C ALA A 329 -21.22 -2.79 -15.23
N PRO A 330 -22.16 -3.57 -15.77
CA PRO A 330 -22.65 -4.74 -15.07
C PRO A 330 -21.49 -5.70 -14.75
N PRO A 331 -21.54 -6.41 -13.61
CA PRO A 331 -20.48 -7.35 -13.27
C PRO A 331 -20.28 -8.37 -14.38
N ALA A 332 -19.03 -8.60 -14.77
CA ALA A 332 -18.70 -9.64 -15.74
C ALA A 332 -19.26 -10.99 -15.25
N PRO A 333 -19.81 -11.81 -16.14
CA PRO A 333 -20.29 -13.14 -15.76
C PRO A 333 -19.14 -13.93 -15.11
N ALA A 334 -19.46 -14.66 -14.05
CA ALA A 334 -18.47 -15.52 -13.39
C ALA A 334 -17.82 -16.43 -14.46
N PRO A 335 -16.50 -16.64 -14.41
CA PRO A 335 -15.86 -17.58 -15.31
C PRO A 335 -16.56 -18.95 -15.16
N ALA A 336 -16.84 -19.59 -16.30
CA ALA A 336 -17.40 -20.93 -16.29
C ALA A 336 -16.49 -21.83 -15.44
N PRO A 337 -17.05 -22.74 -14.62
CA PRO A 337 -16.25 -23.68 -13.85
C PRO A 337 -15.28 -24.38 -14.79
N ALA A 338 -14.02 -24.46 -14.39
CA ALA A 338 -12.99 -25.15 -15.18
C ALA A 338 -13.48 -26.57 -15.50
N ALA A 339 -13.39 -26.94 -16.76
CA ALA A 339 -13.75 -28.30 -17.17
C ALA A 339 -12.93 -29.31 -16.32
N PRO A 340 -13.53 -30.39 -15.82
CA PRO A 340 -12.81 -31.38 -15.04
C PRO A 340 -11.61 -31.89 -15.86
N ALA A 341 -10.46 -31.94 -15.20
CA ALA A 341 -9.24 -32.43 -15.84
C ALA A 341 -9.48 -33.83 -16.44
N PRO A 342 -8.96 -34.10 -17.65
CA PRO A 342 -9.09 -35.43 -18.24
C PRO A 342 -8.50 -36.49 -17.28
N PRO A 343 -9.12 -37.67 -17.17
CA PRO A 343 -8.62 -38.69 -16.29
C PRO A 343 -7.17 -39.07 -16.70
N ALA A 344 -6.33 -39.25 -15.68
CA ALA A 344 -4.95 -39.66 -15.91
C ALA A 344 -4.90 -40.96 -16.74
N PRO A 345 -3.95 -41.08 -17.71
CA PRO A 345 -3.83 -42.31 -18.46
C PRO A 345 -3.54 -43.50 -17.51
N ALA A 346 -4.30 -44.59 -17.70
CA ALA A 346 -4.10 -45.80 -16.94
C ALA A 346 -2.64 -46.27 -17.06
N ALA A 347 -2.04 -46.62 -15.92
CA ALA A 347 -0.69 -47.20 -15.92
C ALA A 347 -0.67 -48.49 -16.75
N PRO A 348 0.37 -48.70 -17.58
CA PRO A 348 0.50 -49.95 -18.29
C PRO A 348 0.67 -51.13 -17.29
N ALA A 349 -0.01 -52.24 -17.59
CA ALA A 349 -0.01 -53.46 -16.80
C ALA A 349 1.35 -54.18 -16.80
#